data_ef51794728325d914c430d30bc40e856
#
_entry.id   ef51794728325d914c430d30bc40e856
#
_cell.length_a   1.000
_cell.length_b   1.000
_cell.length_c   1.000
_cell.angle_alpha   90.00
_cell.angle_beta   90.00
_cell.angle_gamma   90.00
#
_symmetry.space_group_name_H-M   'P 1'
#
loop_
_entity.id
_entity.type
_entity.pdbx_description
1 polymer ?
#
loop_
_entity_poly.entity_id
_entity_poly.type
_entity_poly.pdbx_seq_one_letter_code
_entity_poly.pdbx_strand_id
1 'polypeptide(L)'
;VVLIDAMSRSLSNYYDPEFTALMDKNLSDHGIQLEFDQKVQEIKGTTKVEAVVTDKKEYPCDMVVVCIGFRPNTALGKDVLKTFKNGAYLVNKKQETSMKDVYAIGDCATVFDNALGETSYIALATNAVRSGVVAAYNAAGVPLEGIGVQGSNGINIYDLKMVSTGITKETAKRLGIEVEVTDFEDLQRPAFMEHNNPPVKIRIVYN
;
A
#
# COMPACT_ATOMS: atom_id res chain seq x y z
N VAL A 1 -8.93 15.30 -15.95
CA VAL A 1 -8.02 14.19 -15.59
C VAL A 1 -8.81 12.90 -15.57
N VAL A 2 -8.23 11.82 -16.11
CA VAL A 2 -8.82 10.48 -16.09
C VAL A 2 -7.91 9.58 -15.26
N LEU A 3 -8.45 8.89 -14.27
CA LEU A 3 -7.78 7.86 -13.48
C LEU A 3 -8.25 6.50 -13.99
N ILE A 4 -7.31 5.69 -14.48
CA ILE A 4 -7.60 4.36 -15.01
C ILE A 4 -6.98 3.32 -14.08
N ASP A 5 -7.76 2.34 -13.62
CA ASP A 5 -7.26 1.24 -12.79
C ASP A 5 -7.87 -0.10 -13.23
N ALA A 6 -7.07 -1.15 -13.15
CA ALA A 6 -7.52 -2.51 -13.37
C ALA A 6 -8.40 -3.05 -12.23
N MET A 7 -8.36 -2.40 -11.07
CA MET A 7 -9.21 -2.72 -9.92
C MET A 7 -10.58 -2.05 -10.07
N SER A 8 -11.56 -2.53 -9.31
CA SER A 8 -12.95 -2.04 -9.38
C SER A 8 -13.21 -0.74 -8.60
N ARG A 9 -12.21 -0.21 -7.90
CA ARG A 9 -12.27 1.00 -7.09
C ARG A 9 -10.88 1.52 -6.71
N SER A 10 -10.79 2.78 -6.32
CA SER A 10 -9.53 3.34 -5.81
C SER A 10 -9.13 2.71 -4.48
N LEU A 11 -7.83 2.73 -4.16
CA LEU A 11 -7.26 2.33 -2.86
C LEU A 11 -7.71 0.94 -2.33
N SER A 12 -8.15 0.05 -3.22
CA SER A 12 -8.74 -1.26 -2.89
C SER A 12 -7.81 -2.19 -2.08
N ASN A 13 -6.49 -1.96 -2.14
CA ASN A 13 -5.52 -2.74 -1.37
C ASN A 13 -5.37 -2.30 0.10
N TYR A 14 -5.91 -1.13 0.46
CA TYR A 14 -5.65 -0.49 1.76
C TYR A 14 -6.90 -0.28 2.59
N TYR A 15 -8.09 -0.22 1.96
CA TYR A 15 -9.34 0.12 2.63
C TYR A 15 -10.49 -0.77 2.16
N ASP A 16 -11.43 -1.02 3.05
CA ASP A 16 -12.69 -1.69 2.72
C ASP A 16 -13.57 -0.83 1.80
N PRO A 17 -14.52 -1.43 1.05
CA PRO A 17 -15.33 -0.75 0.03
C PRO A 17 -16.05 0.50 0.52
N GLU A 18 -16.55 0.50 1.74
CA GLU A 18 -17.32 1.60 2.32
C GLU A 18 -16.46 2.87 2.50
N PHE A 19 -15.14 2.69 2.71
CA PHE A 19 -14.19 3.80 2.81
C PHE A 19 -13.66 4.23 1.44
N THR A 20 -13.39 3.28 0.54
CA THR A 20 -12.95 3.64 -0.81
C THR A 20 -14.03 4.40 -1.58
N ALA A 21 -15.31 4.11 -1.34
CA ALA A 21 -16.41 4.86 -1.92
C ALA A 21 -16.41 6.36 -1.55
N LEU A 22 -15.91 6.71 -0.34
CA LEU A 22 -15.74 8.10 0.05
C LEU A 22 -14.64 8.78 -0.79
N MET A 23 -13.55 8.08 -1.07
CA MET A 23 -12.48 8.60 -1.92
C MET A 23 -12.94 8.71 -3.38
N ASP A 24 -13.62 7.71 -3.91
CA ASP A 24 -14.12 7.71 -5.28
C ASP A 24 -15.09 8.90 -5.49
N LYS A 25 -15.99 9.13 -4.52
CA LYS A 25 -16.85 10.30 -4.53
C LYS A 25 -16.06 11.61 -4.46
N ASN A 26 -15.08 11.71 -3.54
CA ASN A 26 -14.24 12.89 -3.38
C ASN A 26 -13.48 13.24 -4.68
N LEU A 27 -12.89 12.24 -5.34
CA LEU A 27 -12.20 12.42 -6.61
C LEU A 27 -13.16 12.89 -7.71
N SER A 28 -14.35 12.28 -7.81
CA SER A 28 -15.35 12.65 -8.80
C SER A 28 -15.90 14.05 -8.57
N ASP A 29 -16.16 14.45 -7.32
CA ASP A 29 -16.60 15.80 -6.95
C ASP A 29 -15.57 16.87 -7.37
N HIS A 30 -14.30 16.51 -7.46
CA HIS A 30 -13.20 17.37 -7.93
C HIS A 30 -12.89 17.22 -9.43
N GLY A 31 -13.78 16.59 -10.19
CA GLY A 31 -13.67 16.51 -11.65
C GLY A 31 -12.69 15.44 -12.16
N ILE A 32 -12.29 14.48 -11.32
CA ILE A 32 -11.53 13.31 -11.77
C ILE A 32 -12.51 12.27 -12.34
N GLN A 33 -12.35 11.93 -13.61
CA GLN A 33 -13.08 10.84 -14.23
C GLN A 33 -12.46 9.51 -13.79
N LEU A 34 -13.25 8.63 -13.16
CA LEU A 34 -12.81 7.33 -12.67
C LEU A 34 -13.20 6.24 -13.67
N GLU A 35 -12.20 5.49 -14.11
CA GLU A 35 -12.34 4.42 -15.11
C GLU A 35 -11.74 3.13 -14.55
N PHE A 36 -12.57 2.39 -13.83
CA PHE A 36 -12.21 1.14 -13.16
C PHE A 36 -12.46 -0.10 -14.02
N ASP A 37 -11.94 -1.24 -13.58
CA ASP A 37 -12.01 -2.53 -14.26
C ASP A 37 -11.49 -2.45 -15.71
N GLN A 38 -10.44 -1.63 -15.93
CA GLN A 38 -9.85 -1.45 -17.25
C GLN A 38 -8.35 -1.69 -17.21
N LYS A 39 -7.86 -2.48 -18.14
CA LYS A 39 -6.43 -2.77 -18.30
C LYS A 39 -5.85 -1.95 -19.42
N VAL A 40 -4.87 -1.10 -19.10
CA VAL A 40 -4.09 -0.39 -20.12
C VAL A 40 -3.32 -1.40 -20.95
N GLN A 41 -3.47 -1.32 -22.26
CA GLN A 41 -2.82 -2.18 -23.23
C GLN A 41 -1.70 -1.46 -23.99
N GLU A 42 -1.90 -0.16 -24.28
CA GLU A 42 -0.97 0.62 -25.09
C GLU A 42 -1.02 2.10 -24.72
N ILE A 43 0.11 2.77 -24.84
CA ILE A 43 0.22 4.23 -24.87
C ILE A 43 0.63 4.62 -26.28
N LYS A 44 -0.28 5.26 -27.00
CA LYS A 44 -0.09 5.68 -28.41
C LYS A 44 0.60 7.02 -28.52
N GLY A 45 1.35 7.17 -29.58
CA GLY A 45 2.02 8.40 -29.98
C GLY A 45 3.32 8.12 -30.72
N THR A 46 3.79 9.09 -31.52
CA THR A 46 5.05 8.97 -32.28
C THR A 46 6.14 9.85 -31.69
N THR A 47 5.94 11.14 -31.63
CA THR A 47 6.86 12.13 -31.06
C THR A 47 6.41 12.64 -29.68
N LYS A 48 5.13 12.48 -29.37
CA LYS A 48 4.51 12.79 -28.08
C LYS A 48 3.40 11.78 -27.83
N VAL A 49 2.95 11.70 -26.59
CA VAL A 49 1.77 10.88 -26.25
C VAL A 49 0.52 11.51 -26.90
N GLU A 50 -0.37 10.67 -27.40
CA GLU A 50 -1.60 11.04 -28.09
C GLU A 50 -2.84 10.41 -27.45
N ALA A 51 -2.70 9.16 -26.97
CA ALA A 51 -3.79 8.45 -26.29
C ALA A 51 -3.29 7.29 -25.42
N VAL A 52 -4.16 6.87 -24.48
CA VAL A 52 -4.06 5.60 -23.75
C VAL A 52 -5.16 4.68 -24.22
N VAL A 53 -4.81 3.45 -24.58
CA VAL A 53 -5.75 2.40 -25.00
C VAL A 53 -5.89 1.37 -23.89
N THR A 54 -7.13 1.08 -23.52
CA THR A 54 -7.48 0.01 -22.60
C THR A 54 -8.14 -1.15 -23.33
N ASP A 55 -8.47 -2.20 -22.59
CA ASP A 55 -9.27 -3.32 -23.09
C ASP A 55 -10.74 -2.94 -23.37
N LYS A 56 -11.16 -1.71 -23.02
CA LYS A 56 -12.54 -1.23 -23.24
C LYS A 56 -12.64 -0.08 -24.23
N LYS A 57 -11.74 0.92 -24.15
CA LYS A 57 -11.80 2.12 -25.01
C LYS A 57 -10.46 2.86 -25.08
N GLU A 58 -10.42 3.90 -25.90
CA GLU A 58 -9.29 4.79 -26.09
C GLU A 58 -9.56 6.15 -25.44
N TYR A 59 -8.55 6.71 -24.78
CA TYR A 59 -8.59 7.99 -24.09
C TYR A 59 -7.56 8.93 -24.70
N PRO A 60 -7.95 9.94 -25.49
CA PRO A 60 -7.04 10.98 -25.98
C PRO A 60 -6.42 11.74 -24.82
N CYS A 61 -5.10 12.00 -24.87
CA CYS A 61 -4.38 12.71 -23.83
C CYS A 61 -3.07 13.33 -24.32
N ASP A 62 -2.62 14.35 -23.59
CA ASP A 62 -1.34 15.03 -23.84
C ASP A 62 -0.26 14.62 -22.82
N MET A 63 -0.66 13.96 -21.74
CA MET A 63 0.25 13.50 -20.68
C MET A 63 -0.26 12.19 -20.08
N VAL A 64 0.65 11.29 -19.77
CA VAL A 64 0.36 10.05 -19.02
C VAL A 64 1.28 9.98 -17.82
N VAL A 65 0.68 9.77 -16.64
CA VAL A 65 1.40 9.47 -15.40
C VAL A 65 1.22 7.97 -15.09
N VAL A 66 2.31 7.21 -15.11
CA VAL A 66 2.28 5.76 -14.91
C VAL A 66 2.56 5.46 -13.44
N CYS A 67 1.51 4.99 -12.72
CA CYS A 67 1.55 4.66 -11.29
C CYS A 67 1.00 3.24 -11.02
N ILE A 68 1.40 2.26 -11.82
CA ILE A 68 0.85 0.89 -11.82
C ILE A 68 1.54 -0.06 -10.83
N GLY A 69 2.22 0.48 -9.83
CA GLY A 69 2.93 -0.27 -8.80
C GLY A 69 4.42 -0.46 -9.10
N PHE A 70 5.04 -1.34 -8.34
CA PHE A 70 6.49 -1.58 -8.37
C PHE A 70 6.80 -3.04 -8.08
N ARG A 71 8.04 -3.43 -8.37
CA ARG A 71 8.58 -4.76 -8.07
C ARG A 71 9.89 -4.62 -7.30
N PRO A 72 10.21 -5.56 -6.39
CA PRO A 72 11.50 -5.56 -5.71
C PRO A 72 12.64 -5.64 -6.74
N ASN A 73 13.65 -4.78 -6.61
CA ASN A 73 14.85 -4.85 -7.42
C ASN A 73 15.86 -5.79 -6.77
N THR A 74 15.84 -7.04 -7.16
CA THR A 74 16.63 -8.13 -6.55
C THR A 74 17.52 -8.87 -7.56
N ALA A 75 17.79 -8.26 -8.72
CA ALA A 75 18.61 -8.88 -9.76
C ALA A 75 20.01 -9.27 -9.26
N LEU A 76 20.61 -8.47 -8.36
CA LEU A 76 21.97 -8.68 -7.83
C LEU A 76 22.14 -10.02 -7.11
N GLY A 77 21.17 -10.44 -6.33
CA GLY A 77 21.30 -11.63 -5.46
C GLY A 77 20.25 -12.71 -5.68
N LYS A 78 19.43 -12.64 -6.74
CA LYS A 78 18.27 -13.53 -6.93
C LYS A 78 18.64 -15.01 -7.04
N ASP A 79 19.83 -15.33 -7.53
CA ASP A 79 20.29 -16.71 -7.75
C ASP A 79 21.03 -17.30 -6.56
N VAL A 80 21.34 -16.46 -5.55
CA VAL A 80 22.12 -16.84 -4.35
C VAL A 80 21.32 -16.69 -3.06
N LEU A 81 20.41 -15.71 -2.99
CA LEU A 81 19.61 -15.42 -1.80
C LEU A 81 18.21 -16.00 -1.92
N LYS A 82 17.66 -16.49 -0.83
CA LYS A 82 16.26 -16.92 -0.79
C LYS A 82 15.34 -15.71 -1.00
N THR A 83 14.31 -15.91 -1.80
CA THR A 83 13.33 -14.86 -2.13
C THR A 83 11.92 -15.25 -1.71
N PHE A 84 11.11 -14.26 -1.46
CA PHE A 84 9.66 -14.36 -1.25
C PHE A 84 8.95 -14.55 -2.60
N LYS A 85 7.65 -14.90 -2.59
CA LYS A 85 6.83 -15.18 -3.79
C LYS A 85 6.83 -14.09 -4.86
N ASN A 86 7.08 -12.82 -4.48
CA ASN A 86 7.18 -11.69 -5.41
C ASN A 86 8.61 -11.32 -5.82
N GLY A 87 9.62 -12.11 -5.38
CA GLY A 87 11.03 -11.90 -5.65
C GLY A 87 11.78 -11.04 -4.63
N ALA A 88 11.13 -10.48 -3.59
CA ALA A 88 11.82 -9.77 -2.52
C ALA A 88 12.73 -10.73 -1.72
N TYR A 89 13.89 -10.25 -1.24
CA TYR A 89 14.76 -11.05 -0.41
C TYR A 89 14.08 -11.40 0.92
N LEU A 90 14.10 -12.68 1.27
CA LEU A 90 13.67 -13.14 2.57
C LEU A 90 14.71 -12.76 3.62
N VAL A 91 14.26 -12.04 4.65
CA VAL A 91 15.06 -11.67 5.80
C VAL A 91 14.38 -12.05 7.11
N ASN A 92 15.19 -12.25 8.16
CA ASN A 92 14.69 -12.42 9.53
C ASN A 92 14.49 -11.04 10.21
N LYS A 93 14.11 -11.04 11.50
CA LYS A 93 13.92 -9.81 12.28
C LYS A 93 15.19 -8.98 12.48
N LYS A 94 16.36 -9.53 12.18
CA LYS A 94 17.66 -8.82 12.22
C LYS A 94 18.06 -8.27 10.86
N GLN A 95 17.20 -8.41 9.84
CA GLN A 95 17.45 -8.08 8.43
C GLN A 95 18.55 -8.94 7.77
N GLU A 96 18.90 -10.08 8.37
CA GLU A 96 19.82 -11.06 7.79
C GLU A 96 19.12 -11.85 6.69
N THR A 97 19.80 -12.03 5.58
CA THR A 97 19.34 -12.87 4.45
C THR A 97 19.66 -14.36 4.72
N SER A 98 19.44 -15.20 3.72
CA SER A 98 19.84 -16.61 3.76
C SER A 98 21.36 -16.85 3.71
N MET A 99 22.15 -15.82 3.45
CA MET A 99 23.61 -15.87 3.43
C MET A 99 24.16 -15.12 4.65
N LYS A 100 25.11 -15.75 5.35
CA LYS A 100 25.76 -15.17 6.52
C LYS A 100 26.44 -13.83 6.16
N ASP A 101 26.34 -12.86 7.06
CA ASP A 101 26.92 -11.52 6.94
C ASP A 101 26.39 -10.70 5.75
N VAL A 102 25.26 -11.11 5.17
CA VAL A 102 24.57 -10.40 4.11
C VAL A 102 23.18 -9.95 4.59
N TYR A 103 22.94 -8.65 4.51
CA TYR A 103 21.71 -8.01 4.95
C TYR A 103 20.93 -7.45 3.75
N ALA A 104 19.60 -7.43 3.86
CA ALA A 104 18.75 -6.76 2.87
C ALA A 104 17.71 -5.88 3.58
N ILE A 105 17.50 -4.68 3.03
CA ILE A 105 16.64 -3.64 3.62
C ILE A 105 15.78 -2.96 2.58
N GLY A 106 14.78 -2.20 3.04
CA GLY A 106 13.94 -1.39 2.17
C GLY A 106 13.05 -2.21 1.24
N ASP A 107 12.70 -1.64 0.11
CA ASP A 107 11.70 -2.18 -0.82
C ASP A 107 12.15 -3.46 -1.57
N CYS A 108 13.39 -3.87 -1.43
CA CYS A 108 13.84 -5.16 -1.97
C CYS A 108 13.77 -6.32 -0.96
N ALA A 109 13.40 -6.06 0.30
CA ALA A 109 13.35 -7.06 1.37
C ALA A 109 11.95 -7.24 1.96
N THR A 110 11.73 -8.40 2.58
CA THR A 110 10.53 -8.68 3.35
C THR A 110 10.57 -8.01 4.73
N VAL A 111 9.42 -7.98 5.40
CA VAL A 111 9.27 -7.52 6.78
C VAL A 111 8.47 -8.55 7.58
N PHE A 112 8.53 -8.47 8.90
CA PHE A 112 7.63 -9.24 9.77
C PHE A 112 6.35 -8.42 9.97
N ASP A 113 5.22 -8.97 9.53
CA ASP A 113 3.90 -8.37 9.67
C ASP A 113 3.29 -8.79 11.00
N ASN A 114 3.11 -7.84 11.92
CA ASN A 114 2.55 -8.11 13.23
C ASN A 114 1.05 -8.42 13.19
N ALA A 115 0.33 -7.92 12.18
CA ALA A 115 -1.10 -8.18 12.04
C ALA A 115 -1.38 -9.61 11.60
N LEU A 116 -0.48 -10.22 10.82
CA LEU A 116 -0.59 -11.60 10.36
C LEU A 116 0.30 -12.57 11.14
N GLY A 117 1.26 -12.08 11.94
CA GLY A 117 2.22 -12.90 12.67
C GLY A 117 3.23 -13.63 11.77
N GLU A 118 3.42 -13.18 10.54
CA GLU A 118 4.26 -13.85 9.55
C GLU A 118 5.12 -12.88 8.72
N THR A 119 6.05 -13.46 7.93
CA THR A 119 6.84 -12.69 6.97
C THR A 119 5.97 -12.27 5.79
N SER A 120 5.99 -10.97 5.48
CA SER A 120 5.20 -10.35 4.41
C SER A 120 6.05 -9.38 3.59
N TYR A 121 5.46 -8.84 2.52
CA TYR A 121 6.06 -7.80 1.72
C TYR A 121 5.24 -6.52 1.82
N ILE A 122 5.77 -5.54 2.54
CA ILE A 122 5.12 -4.24 2.79
C ILE A 122 6.16 -3.15 2.54
N ALA A 123 6.24 -2.68 1.31
CA ALA A 123 7.18 -1.65 0.87
C ALA A 123 6.64 -0.26 1.24
N LEU A 124 7.22 0.32 2.27
CA LEU A 124 6.93 1.66 2.78
C LEU A 124 8.24 2.34 3.19
N ALA A 125 8.38 3.62 2.90
CA ALA A 125 9.58 4.40 3.22
C ALA A 125 9.95 4.33 4.71
N THR A 126 8.96 4.33 5.62
CA THR A 126 9.17 4.17 7.06
C THR A 126 9.75 2.80 7.42
N ASN A 127 9.34 1.74 6.73
CA ASN A 127 9.90 0.40 6.91
C ASN A 127 11.33 0.32 6.38
N ALA A 128 11.61 0.98 5.25
CA ALA A 128 12.95 1.05 4.68
C ALA A 128 13.94 1.70 5.66
N VAL A 129 13.57 2.83 6.27
CA VAL A 129 14.42 3.50 7.28
C VAL A 129 14.64 2.61 8.50
N ARG A 130 13.59 2.02 9.05
CA ARG A 130 13.68 1.14 10.23
C ARG A 130 14.53 -0.10 9.97
N SER A 131 14.34 -0.75 8.83
CA SER A 131 15.15 -1.91 8.43
C SER A 131 16.61 -1.56 8.25
N GLY A 132 16.92 -0.35 7.72
CA GLY A 132 18.28 0.16 7.61
C GLY A 132 18.96 0.30 8.97
N VAL A 133 18.27 0.85 9.97
CA VAL A 133 18.80 0.96 11.34
C VAL A 133 19.09 -0.42 11.93
N VAL A 134 18.14 -1.36 11.83
CA VAL A 134 18.31 -2.73 12.35
C VAL A 134 19.50 -3.43 11.69
N ALA A 135 19.62 -3.36 10.38
CA ALA A 135 20.73 -3.96 9.65
C ALA A 135 22.08 -3.35 10.02
N ALA A 136 22.14 -2.02 10.18
CA ALA A 136 23.38 -1.32 10.56
C ALA A 136 23.90 -1.75 11.93
N TYR A 137 23.02 -1.88 12.94
CA TYR A 137 23.40 -2.37 14.26
C TYR A 137 23.94 -3.80 14.19
N ASN A 138 23.24 -4.70 13.51
CA ASN A 138 23.68 -6.09 13.39
C ASN A 138 25.00 -6.22 12.60
N ALA A 139 25.17 -5.47 11.52
CA ALA A 139 26.42 -5.43 10.77
C ALA A 139 27.61 -4.90 11.60
N ALA A 140 27.34 -4.00 12.55
CA ALA A 140 28.34 -3.51 13.50
C ALA A 140 28.58 -4.46 14.70
N GLY A 141 27.94 -5.63 14.73
CA GLY A 141 28.08 -6.60 15.82
C GLY A 141 27.22 -6.31 17.05
N VAL A 142 26.30 -5.35 16.97
CA VAL A 142 25.35 -5.03 18.05
C VAL A 142 24.01 -5.69 17.73
N PRO A 143 23.60 -6.74 18.45
CA PRO A 143 22.38 -7.47 18.14
C PRO A 143 21.13 -6.61 18.37
N LEU A 144 20.34 -6.44 17.32
CA LEU A 144 19.07 -5.71 17.36
C LEU A 144 18.03 -6.45 16.51
N GLU A 145 16.84 -6.66 17.05
CA GLU A 145 15.71 -7.19 16.31
C GLU A 145 14.67 -6.11 16.03
N GLY A 146 14.15 -6.11 14.81
CA GLY A 146 13.02 -5.29 14.43
C GLY A 146 11.74 -5.71 15.16
N ILE A 147 10.94 -4.73 15.58
CA ILE A 147 9.66 -4.97 16.27
C ILE A 147 8.54 -5.44 15.34
N GLY A 148 8.80 -5.56 14.04
CA GLY A 148 7.79 -5.81 13.02
C GLY A 148 7.05 -4.54 12.60
N VAL A 149 6.04 -4.72 11.72
CA VAL A 149 5.24 -3.64 11.14
C VAL A 149 3.76 -4.04 11.09
N GLN A 150 2.86 -3.06 10.98
CA GLN A 150 1.42 -3.29 10.82
C GLN A 150 0.86 -2.86 9.46
N GLY A 151 1.69 -2.43 8.52
CA GLY A 151 1.23 -1.95 7.21
C GLY A 151 0.39 -0.68 7.30
N SER A 152 0.79 0.26 8.16
CA SER A 152 0.05 1.52 8.34
C SER A 152 0.18 2.43 7.13
N ASN A 153 -0.96 2.93 6.65
CA ASN A 153 -1.07 3.84 5.51
C ASN A 153 -1.85 5.09 5.89
N GLY A 154 -1.49 6.21 5.29
CA GLY A 154 -2.24 7.45 5.42
C GLY A 154 -2.23 8.22 4.11
N ILE A 155 -3.37 8.79 3.75
CA ILE A 155 -3.54 9.59 2.55
C ILE A 155 -4.40 10.83 2.86
N ASN A 156 -4.09 11.94 2.21
CA ASN A 156 -4.88 13.15 2.23
C ASN A 156 -5.01 13.68 0.81
N ILE A 157 -6.22 13.64 0.26
CA ILE A 157 -6.53 14.13 -1.09
C ILE A 157 -7.77 15.00 -0.99
N TYR A 158 -7.70 16.25 -1.45
CA TYR A 158 -8.80 17.22 -1.42
C TYR A 158 -9.52 17.26 -0.06
N ASP A 159 -8.76 17.39 1.01
CA ASP A 159 -9.27 17.44 2.40
C ASP A 159 -9.86 16.14 2.97
N LEU A 160 -10.06 15.11 2.17
CA LEU A 160 -10.38 13.79 2.69
C LEU A 160 -9.12 13.09 3.20
N LYS A 161 -9.08 12.85 4.50
CA LYS A 161 -7.99 12.17 5.20
C LYS A 161 -8.43 10.76 5.54
N MET A 162 -7.65 9.79 5.12
CA MET A 162 -7.90 8.37 5.41
C MET A 162 -6.63 7.74 5.98
N VAL A 163 -6.80 6.90 6.99
CA VAL A 163 -5.72 6.12 7.59
C VAL A 163 -6.16 4.69 7.78
N SER A 164 -5.23 3.76 7.64
CA SER A 164 -5.45 2.36 7.96
C SER A 164 -4.21 1.75 8.60
N THR A 165 -4.41 0.72 9.42
CA THR A 165 -3.34 -0.07 10.00
C THR A 165 -3.83 -1.51 10.19
N GLY A 166 -2.93 -2.47 10.05
CA GLY A 166 -3.29 -3.89 10.10
C GLY A 166 -4.01 -4.36 8.84
N ILE A 167 -4.93 -5.31 9.00
CA ILE A 167 -5.70 -5.88 7.88
C ILE A 167 -7.13 -5.37 7.85
N THR A 168 -7.66 -5.23 6.65
CA THR A 168 -9.07 -4.87 6.44
C THR A 168 -9.98 -6.10 6.57
N LYS A 169 -11.28 -5.89 6.75
CA LYS A 169 -12.29 -6.97 6.71
C LYS A 169 -12.20 -7.77 5.40
N GLU A 170 -12.01 -7.09 4.27
CA GLU A 170 -11.88 -7.74 2.97
C GLU A 170 -10.60 -8.58 2.86
N THR A 171 -9.49 -8.07 3.41
CA THR A 171 -8.23 -8.84 3.49
C THR A 171 -8.38 -10.05 4.40
N ALA A 172 -9.01 -9.92 5.57
CA ALA A 172 -9.29 -11.04 6.46
C ALA A 172 -10.11 -12.14 5.75
N LYS A 173 -11.19 -11.74 5.07
CA LYS A 173 -12.02 -12.67 4.26
C LYS A 173 -11.20 -13.40 3.19
N ARG A 174 -10.35 -12.68 2.46
CA ARG A 174 -9.48 -13.27 1.42
C ARG A 174 -8.48 -14.28 1.98
N LEU A 175 -8.02 -14.05 3.21
CA LEU A 175 -7.07 -14.93 3.92
C LEU A 175 -7.75 -16.05 4.72
N GLY A 176 -9.09 -16.09 4.77
CA GLY A 176 -9.84 -17.06 5.55
C GLY A 176 -9.75 -16.84 7.07
N ILE A 177 -9.46 -15.61 7.51
CA ILE A 177 -9.41 -15.23 8.92
C ILE A 177 -10.81 -14.81 9.35
N GLU A 178 -11.36 -15.45 10.37
CA GLU A 178 -12.63 -15.04 10.99
C GLU A 178 -12.41 -13.79 11.82
N VAL A 179 -13.23 -12.76 11.57
CA VAL A 179 -13.14 -11.47 12.25
C VAL A 179 -14.51 -10.92 12.56
N GLU A 180 -14.59 -10.19 13.65
CA GLU A 180 -15.69 -9.29 13.98
C GLU A 180 -15.36 -7.87 13.50
N VAL A 181 -16.40 -7.07 13.27
CA VAL A 181 -16.27 -5.69 12.79
C VAL A 181 -17.18 -4.78 13.59
N THR A 182 -16.63 -3.69 14.07
CA THR A 182 -17.40 -2.61 14.72
C THR A 182 -17.13 -1.30 14.02
N ASP A 183 -18.19 -0.63 13.61
CA ASP A 183 -18.15 0.68 12.96
C ASP A 183 -18.63 1.78 13.92
N PHE A 184 -17.92 2.90 13.92
CA PHE A 184 -18.27 4.11 14.64
C PHE A 184 -18.32 5.29 13.68
N GLU A 185 -19.24 6.21 13.96
CA GLU A 185 -19.30 7.52 13.31
C GLU A 185 -19.61 8.56 14.37
N ASP A 186 -18.72 9.53 14.55
CA ASP A 186 -18.90 10.62 15.52
C ASP A 186 -18.10 11.84 15.05
N LEU A 187 -18.23 12.96 15.75
CA LEU A 187 -17.44 14.15 15.50
C LEU A 187 -15.97 13.90 15.87
N GLN A 188 -15.05 14.49 15.10
CA GLN A 188 -13.61 14.38 15.34
C GLN A 188 -13.20 14.94 16.72
N ARG A 189 -13.93 15.91 17.23
CA ARG A 189 -13.69 16.60 18.50
C ARG A 189 -14.98 16.66 19.31
N PRO A 190 -14.92 16.96 20.62
CA PRO A 190 -16.11 17.15 21.43
C PRO A 190 -17.09 18.14 20.80
N ALA A 191 -18.39 17.88 20.90
CA ALA A 191 -19.46 18.62 20.22
C ALA A 191 -19.47 20.15 20.51
N PHE A 192 -18.91 20.59 21.65
CA PHE A 192 -18.78 22.01 21.95
C PHE A 192 -17.73 22.77 21.12
N MET A 193 -16.92 22.04 20.37
CA MET A 193 -15.94 22.62 19.42
C MET A 193 -16.57 22.77 18.03
N GLU A 194 -17.27 23.86 17.80
CA GLU A 194 -18.10 24.08 16.60
C GLU A 194 -17.29 24.25 15.31
N HIS A 195 -16.04 24.72 15.40
CA HIS A 195 -15.21 24.99 14.22
C HIS A 195 -14.28 23.81 13.89
N ASN A 196 -14.18 23.48 12.59
CA ASN A 196 -13.34 22.38 12.07
C ASN A 196 -13.57 21.05 12.78
N ASN A 197 -14.83 20.66 12.94
CA ASN A 197 -15.22 19.44 13.61
C ASN A 197 -16.02 18.52 12.68
N PRO A 198 -15.38 18.00 11.59
CA PRO A 198 -16.04 17.10 10.66
C PRO A 198 -16.33 15.74 11.33
N PRO A 199 -17.30 14.99 10.82
CA PRO A 199 -17.52 13.60 11.22
C PRO A 199 -16.32 12.73 10.84
N VAL A 200 -16.03 11.74 11.68
CA VAL A 200 -15.03 10.69 11.45
C VAL A 200 -15.70 9.33 11.47
N LYS A 201 -15.41 8.51 10.47
CA LYS A 201 -15.79 7.10 10.44
C LYS A 201 -14.60 6.24 10.82
N ILE A 202 -14.82 5.33 11.76
CA ILE A 202 -13.80 4.39 12.24
C ILE A 202 -14.35 2.99 12.12
N ARG A 203 -13.56 2.09 11.56
CA ARG A 203 -13.80 0.65 11.57
C ARG A 203 -12.72 -0.04 12.39
N ILE A 204 -13.12 -0.88 13.32
CA ILE A 204 -12.25 -1.79 14.06
C ILE A 204 -12.55 -3.21 13.59
N VAL A 205 -11.49 -3.90 13.14
CA VAL A 205 -11.53 -5.32 12.74
C VAL A 205 -10.72 -6.09 13.77
N TYR A 206 -11.33 -7.11 14.38
CA TYR A 206 -10.71 -7.88 15.49
C TYR A 206 -11.17 -9.34 15.48
N ASN A 207 -10.44 -10.21 16.18
CA ASN A 207 -10.75 -11.62 16.39
C ASN A 207 -10.55 -12.00 17.86
#